data_37333131a688901547dc96371337ca96
#
_entry.id   37333131a688901547dc96371337ca96
#
_cell.length_a   1.000
_cell.length_b   1.000
_cell.length_c   1.000
_cell.angle_alpha   90.00
_cell.angle_beta   90.00
_cell.angle_gamma   90.00
#
_symmetry.space_group_name_H-M   'P 1'
#
loop_
_entity.id
_entity.type
_entity.pdbx_description
1 polymer ?
#
loop_
_entity_poly.entity_id
_entity_poly.type
_entity_poly.pdbx_seq_one_letter_code
_entity_poly.pdbx_strand_id
1 'polypeptide(L)'
;MAHVVAYIPDLLFGSQVQGGLRAAGHEVDLIGDEDRVRSALTHAGALVVDLTDDCARRAGLLESLPREDLEGVRTLAFYSHVDVDARRMAEDAGFDLVVPRSRMAREGAGIVERLLN
;
A
#
# COMPACT_ATOMS: atom_id res chain seq x y z
N MET A 1 -15.37 8.15 0.86
CA MET A 1 -14.97 7.15 1.87
C MET A 1 -14.66 5.83 1.18
N ALA A 2 -13.52 5.25 1.47
CA ALA A 2 -13.10 3.99 0.87
C ALA A 2 -12.59 3.03 1.94
N HIS A 3 -12.52 1.75 1.58
CA HIS A 3 -11.90 0.74 2.41
C HIS A 3 -10.47 0.51 1.89
N VAL A 4 -9.48 0.74 2.76
CA VAL A 4 -8.06 0.65 2.42
C VAL A 4 -7.43 -0.51 3.17
N VAL A 5 -6.75 -1.38 2.45
CA VAL A 5 -5.91 -2.42 3.06
C VAL A 5 -4.47 -1.92 3.05
N ALA A 6 -3.86 -1.81 4.22
CA ALA A 6 -2.50 -1.34 4.37
C ALA A 6 -1.61 -2.48 4.88
N TYR A 7 -0.80 -3.03 4.00
CA TYR A 7 0.20 -4.05 4.35
C TYR A 7 1.49 -3.35 4.75
N ILE A 8 1.59 -3.02 6.04
CA ILE A 8 2.71 -2.29 6.63
C ILE A 8 3.13 -3.02 7.91
N PRO A 9 4.15 -3.91 7.82
CA PRO A 9 4.62 -4.65 9.00
C PRO A 9 5.22 -3.78 10.10
N ASP A 10 5.77 -2.62 9.75
CA ASP A 10 6.26 -1.65 10.75
C ASP A 10 5.07 -1.08 11.52
N LEU A 11 4.92 -1.52 12.76
CA LEU A 11 3.74 -1.19 13.57
C LEU A 11 3.59 0.30 13.83
N LEU A 12 4.68 1.00 14.11
CA LEU A 12 4.63 2.43 14.39
C LEU A 12 4.24 3.23 13.15
N PHE A 13 4.92 2.98 12.04
CA PHE A 13 4.62 3.66 10.79
C PHE A 13 3.22 3.30 10.28
N GLY A 14 2.86 2.03 10.38
CA GLY A 14 1.53 1.56 10.00
C GLY A 14 0.42 2.25 10.78
N SER A 15 0.62 2.42 12.09
CA SER A 15 -0.36 3.12 12.93
C SER A 15 -0.51 4.59 12.55
N GLN A 16 0.59 5.25 12.17
CA GLN A 16 0.55 6.63 11.71
C GLN A 16 -0.21 6.78 10.40
N VAL A 17 0.05 5.88 9.45
CA VAL A 17 -0.66 5.87 8.17
C VAL A 17 -2.15 5.59 8.39
N GLN A 18 -2.47 4.59 9.19
CA GLN A 18 -3.86 4.25 9.51
C GLN A 18 -4.58 5.43 10.14
N GLY A 19 -3.95 6.10 11.11
CA GLY A 19 -4.54 7.25 11.78
C GLY A 19 -4.84 8.40 10.81
N GLY A 20 -3.91 8.69 9.92
CA GLY A 20 -4.10 9.75 8.91
C GLY A 20 -5.23 9.44 7.93
N LEU A 21 -5.31 8.19 7.48
CA LEU A 21 -6.36 7.78 6.54
C LEU A 21 -7.73 7.74 7.22
N ARG A 22 -7.81 7.29 8.46
CA ARG A 22 -9.06 7.31 9.23
C ARG A 22 -9.54 8.73 9.48
N ALA A 23 -8.63 9.64 9.78
CA ALA A 23 -8.96 11.05 9.95
C ALA A 23 -9.55 11.67 8.67
N ALA A 24 -9.17 11.13 7.51
CA ALA A 24 -9.70 11.57 6.21
C ALA A 24 -11.00 10.84 5.82
N GLY A 25 -11.53 9.98 6.69
CA GLY A 25 -12.82 9.33 6.49
C GLY A 25 -12.76 7.93 5.90
N HIS A 26 -11.57 7.34 5.76
CA HIS A 26 -11.44 5.98 5.22
C HIS A 26 -11.48 4.91 6.31
N GLU A 27 -11.97 3.74 5.97
CA GLU A 27 -11.79 2.55 6.78
C GLU A 27 -10.46 1.92 6.39
N VAL A 28 -9.67 1.48 7.38
CA VAL A 28 -8.33 0.94 7.12
C VAL A 28 -8.12 -0.35 7.89
N ASP A 29 -7.78 -1.41 7.15
CA ASP A 29 -7.28 -2.65 7.74
C ASP A 29 -5.75 -2.61 7.68
N LEU A 30 -5.12 -2.54 8.85
CA LEU A 30 -3.67 -2.59 8.96
C LEU A 30 -3.23 -4.05 9.10
N ILE A 31 -2.50 -4.55 8.11
CA ILE A 31 -2.07 -5.93 8.02
C ILE A 31 -0.55 -6.00 8.16
N GLY A 32 -0.08 -6.85 9.07
CA GLY A 32 1.37 -7.09 9.25
C GLY A 32 1.85 -8.38 8.60
N ASP A 33 0.96 -9.19 8.07
CA ASP A 33 1.23 -10.52 7.54
C ASP A 33 0.71 -10.64 6.11
N GLU A 34 1.61 -10.97 5.20
CA GLU A 34 1.30 -11.13 3.77
C GLU A 34 0.16 -12.12 3.52
N ASP A 35 0.10 -13.20 4.29
CA ASP A 35 -0.91 -14.24 4.11
C ASP A 35 -2.34 -13.75 4.34
N ARG A 36 -2.50 -12.64 5.04
CA ARG A 36 -3.81 -12.05 5.34
C ARG A 36 -4.27 -11.03 4.32
N VAL A 37 -3.40 -10.61 3.42
CA VAL A 37 -3.71 -9.55 2.45
C VAL A 37 -4.87 -9.96 1.55
N ARG A 38 -4.81 -11.16 0.99
CA ARG A 38 -5.81 -11.62 0.03
C ARG A 38 -7.23 -11.57 0.59
N SER A 39 -7.44 -12.10 1.78
CA SER A 39 -8.76 -12.10 2.40
C SER A 39 -9.24 -10.70 2.77
N ALA A 40 -8.30 -9.81 3.10
CA ALA A 40 -8.63 -8.42 3.45
C ALA A 40 -9.06 -7.59 2.24
N LEU A 41 -8.71 -8.02 1.03
CA LEU A 41 -9.03 -7.26 -0.20
C LEU A 41 -10.51 -7.31 -0.59
N THR A 42 -11.30 -8.18 0.01
CA THR A 42 -12.74 -8.24 -0.27
C THR A 42 -13.37 -6.88 0.04
N HIS A 43 -13.96 -6.26 -0.98
CA HIS A 43 -14.56 -4.92 -0.90
C HIS A 43 -13.57 -3.77 -0.70
N ALA A 44 -12.26 -4.00 -0.83
CA ALA A 44 -11.27 -2.93 -0.72
C ALA A 44 -11.26 -2.06 -1.99
N GLY A 45 -11.08 -0.76 -1.78
CA GLY A 45 -10.86 0.20 -2.88
C GLY A 45 -9.39 0.46 -3.16
N ALA A 46 -8.52 0.22 -2.17
CA ALA A 46 -7.09 0.46 -2.31
C ALA A 46 -6.27 -0.53 -1.50
N LEU A 47 -5.09 -0.86 -2.01
CA LEU A 47 -4.06 -1.65 -1.32
C LEU A 47 -2.79 -0.81 -1.24
N VAL A 48 -2.28 -0.60 -0.03
CA VAL A 48 -1.02 0.10 0.22
C VAL A 48 0.00 -0.92 0.70
N VAL A 49 1.16 -0.96 0.07
CA VAL A 49 2.22 -1.93 0.39
C VAL A 49 3.51 -1.22 0.77
N ASP A 50 4.07 -1.61 1.90
CA ASP A 50 5.35 -1.12 2.41
C ASP A 50 6.49 -1.91 1.78
N LEU A 51 7.32 -1.24 0.98
CA LEU A 51 8.49 -1.83 0.33
C LEU A 51 9.81 -1.40 0.99
N THR A 52 9.76 -0.85 2.20
CA THR A 52 10.98 -0.37 2.88
C THR A 52 11.92 -1.50 3.31
N ASP A 53 11.37 -2.67 3.60
CA ASP A 53 12.14 -3.88 3.88
C ASP A 53 11.72 -4.95 2.89
N ASP A 54 12.66 -5.81 2.51
CA ASP A 54 12.41 -6.96 1.64
C ASP A 54 11.64 -6.57 0.37
N CYS A 55 12.10 -5.51 -0.27
CA CYS A 55 11.43 -4.87 -1.39
C CYS A 55 11.08 -5.85 -2.51
N ALA A 56 12.03 -6.67 -2.94
CA ALA A 56 11.82 -7.60 -4.05
C ALA A 56 10.68 -8.59 -3.76
N ARG A 57 10.66 -9.15 -2.55
CA ARG A 57 9.62 -10.10 -2.13
C ARG A 57 8.25 -9.43 -2.07
N ARG A 58 8.18 -8.27 -1.45
CA ARG A 58 6.91 -7.57 -1.27
C ARG A 58 6.38 -6.98 -2.57
N ALA A 59 7.27 -6.52 -3.46
CA ALA A 59 6.86 -6.09 -4.79
C ALA A 59 6.24 -7.24 -5.58
N GLY A 60 6.73 -8.46 -5.38
CA GLY A 60 6.16 -9.66 -6.01
C GLY A 60 4.77 -10.04 -5.52
N LEU A 61 4.28 -9.42 -4.46
CA LEU A 61 2.94 -9.71 -3.92
C LEU A 61 1.85 -9.55 -4.98
N LEU A 62 1.91 -8.51 -5.80
CA LEU A 62 0.89 -8.27 -6.83
C LEU A 62 0.81 -9.42 -7.82
N GLU A 63 1.96 -10.00 -8.21
CA GLU A 63 1.97 -11.13 -9.12
C GLU A 63 1.36 -12.38 -8.49
N SER A 64 1.49 -12.53 -7.17
CA SER A 64 0.98 -13.69 -6.44
C SER A 64 -0.53 -13.63 -6.21
N LEU A 65 -1.14 -12.43 -6.32
CA LEU A 65 -2.58 -12.28 -6.10
C LEU A 65 -3.35 -12.58 -7.40
N PRO A 66 -4.46 -13.33 -7.31
CA PRO A 66 -5.33 -13.52 -8.47
C PRO A 66 -5.81 -12.18 -9.02
N ARG A 67 -5.85 -12.09 -10.35
CA ARG A 67 -6.27 -10.85 -11.01
C ARG A 67 -7.66 -10.39 -10.56
N GLU A 68 -8.58 -11.33 -10.37
CA GLU A 68 -9.93 -11.03 -9.91
C GLU A 68 -9.97 -10.39 -8.52
N ASP A 69 -9.00 -10.71 -7.66
CA ASP A 69 -8.92 -10.11 -6.32
C ASP A 69 -8.48 -8.65 -6.35
N LEU A 70 -7.79 -8.24 -7.42
CA LEU A 70 -7.32 -6.87 -7.63
C LEU A 70 -8.27 -6.03 -8.47
N GLU A 71 -9.34 -6.64 -8.99
CA GLU A 71 -10.31 -5.93 -9.80
C GLU A 71 -10.99 -4.84 -8.98
N GLY A 72 -10.93 -3.59 -9.47
CA GLY A 72 -11.47 -2.45 -8.75
C GLY A 72 -10.61 -1.96 -7.59
N VAL A 73 -9.45 -2.58 -7.34
CA VAL A 73 -8.53 -2.18 -6.27
C VAL A 73 -7.39 -1.36 -6.87
N ARG A 74 -7.20 -0.14 -6.38
CA ARG A 74 -6.06 0.70 -6.74
C ARG A 74 -4.87 0.33 -5.86
N THR A 75 -3.67 0.33 -6.41
CA THR A 75 -2.48 -0.13 -5.70
C THR A 75 -1.45 0.98 -5.54
N LEU A 76 -0.93 1.10 -4.33
CA LEU A 76 0.07 2.10 -3.94
C LEU A 76 1.21 1.41 -3.21
N ALA A 77 2.43 1.69 -3.61
CA ALA A 77 3.61 1.23 -2.88
C ALA A 77 4.42 2.42 -2.39
N PHE A 78 5.03 2.31 -1.20
CA PHE A 78 6.03 3.27 -0.77
C PHE A 78 7.34 2.56 -0.45
N TYR A 79 8.45 3.24 -0.65
CA TYR A 79 9.79 2.67 -0.57
C TYR A 79 10.75 3.63 0.13
N SER A 80 11.90 3.09 0.59
CA SER A 80 12.96 3.91 1.15
C SER A 80 13.75 4.58 0.01
N HIS A 81 13.89 5.90 0.07
CA HIS A 81 14.62 6.66 -0.95
C HIS A 81 16.10 6.30 -1.05
N VAL A 82 16.67 5.62 -0.04
CA VAL A 82 18.06 5.14 -0.09
C VAL A 82 18.21 3.86 -0.89
N ASP A 83 17.12 3.19 -1.21
CA ASP A 83 17.12 1.99 -2.05
C ASP A 83 16.91 2.42 -3.50
N VAL A 84 17.99 2.51 -4.25
CA VAL A 84 17.97 3.08 -5.62
C VAL A 84 17.17 2.24 -6.62
N ASP A 85 17.00 0.95 -6.35
CA ASP A 85 16.28 0.04 -7.25
C ASP A 85 14.81 -0.15 -6.86
N ALA A 86 14.43 0.24 -5.66
CA ALA A 86 13.10 -0.04 -5.12
C ALA A 86 11.98 0.57 -5.96
N ARG A 87 12.14 1.81 -6.40
CA ARG A 87 11.13 2.49 -7.22
C ARG A 87 10.88 1.74 -8.51
N ARG A 88 11.95 1.33 -9.19
CA ARG A 88 11.87 0.60 -10.45
C ARG A 88 11.20 -0.76 -10.24
N MET A 89 11.58 -1.49 -9.19
CA MET A 89 10.95 -2.77 -8.86
C MET A 89 9.44 -2.61 -8.65
N ALA A 90 9.04 -1.57 -7.93
CA ALA A 90 7.62 -1.31 -7.68
C ALA A 90 6.87 -0.96 -8.96
N GLU A 91 7.45 -0.11 -9.80
CA GLU A 91 6.85 0.25 -11.08
C GLU A 91 6.71 -0.97 -11.99
N ASP A 92 7.76 -1.79 -12.06
CA ASP A 92 7.76 -3.01 -12.87
C ASP A 92 6.76 -4.05 -12.34
N ALA A 93 6.51 -4.07 -11.04
CA ALA A 93 5.54 -4.98 -10.43
C ALA A 93 4.08 -4.60 -10.75
N GLY A 94 3.84 -3.39 -11.24
CA GLY A 94 2.53 -2.96 -11.70
C GLY A 94 1.70 -2.15 -10.69
N PHE A 95 2.33 -1.60 -9.64
CA PHE A 95 1.62 -0.68 -8.74
C PHE A 95 1.16 0.56 -9.49
N ASP A 96 -0.06 1.00 -9.23
CA ASP A 96 -0.63 2.18 -9.89
C ASP A 96 0.10 3.47 -9.51
N LEU A 97 0.61 3.54 -8.28
CA LEU A 97 1.35 4.69 -7.78
C LEU A 97 2.48 4.25 -6.87
N VAL A 98 3.65 4.88 -7.00
CA VAL A 98 4.84 4.56 -6.22
C VAL A 98 5.41 5.85 -5.65
N VAL A 99 5.56 5.93 -4.33
CA VAL A 99 6.06 7.15 -3.65
C VAL A 99 7.12 6.83 -2.62
N PRO A 100 8.02 7.78 -2.30
CA PRO A 100 8.95 7.58 -1.19
C PRO A 100 8.20 7.53 0.15
N ARG A 101 8.74 6.78 1.11
CA ARG A 101 8.17 6.67 2.45
C ARG A 101 7.97 8.04 3.12
N SER A 102 8.92 8.95 2.95
CA SER A 102 8.83 10.29 3.52
C SER A 102 7.60 11.06 3.01
N ARG A 103 7.29 10.89 1.74
CA ARG A 103 6.11 11.52 1.16
C ARG A 103 4.83 10.88 1.67
N MET A 104 4.82 9.56 1.81
CA MET A 104 3.68 8.84 2.40
C MET A 104 3.42 9.31 3.83
N ALA A 105 4.48 9.55 4.61
CA ALA A 105 4.36 10.06 5.97
C ALA A 105 3.72 11.44 6.04
N ARG A 106 4.08 12.33 5.11
CA ARG A 106 3.59 13.72 5.12
C ARG A 106 2.24 13.90 4.45
N GLU A 107 1.97 13.15 3.39
CA GLU A 107 0.86 13.41 2.48
C GLU A 107 -0.02 12.18 2.22
N GLY A 108 0.07 11.16 3.08
CA GLY A 108 -0.58 9.88 2.84
C GLY A 108 -2.05 9.98 2.47
N ALA A 109 -2.84 10.75 3.22
CA ALA A 109 -4.27 10.90 2.94
C ALA A 109 -4.52 11.52 1.56
N GLY A 110 -3.78 12.57 1.21
CA GLY A 110 -3.91 13.23 -0.09
C GLY A 110 -3.49 12.33 -1.24
N ILE A 111 -2.46 11.50 -1.03
CA ILE A 111 -2.00 10.54 -2.03
C ILE A 111 -3.07 9.49 -2.29
N VAL A 112 -3.66 8.93 -1.24
CA VAL A 112 -4.73 7.93 -1.37
C VAL A 112 -5.97 8.53 -2.05
N GLU A 113 -6.32 9.77 -1.71
CA GLU A 113 -7.42 10.46 -2.39
C GLU A 113 -7.20 10.55 -3.90
N ARG A 114 -6.00 10.94 -4.31
CA ARG A 114 -5.67 11.01 -5.75
C ARG A 114 -5.66 9.63 -6.39
N LEU A 115 -5.20 8.62 -5.67
CA LEU A 115 -5.18 7.25 -6.16
C LEU A 115 -6.60 6.75 -6.46
N LEU A 116 -7.55 7.08 -5.60
CA LEU A 116 -8.95 6.64 -5.70
C LEU A 116 -9.76 7.42 -6.76
N ASN A 117 -9.29 8.60 -7.09
CA ASN A 117 -9.91 9.42 -8.12
C ASN A 117 -9.26 9.19 -9.47
#